data_6224cb7d9acba3e11eb778e4417803a8
#
_entry.id   6224cb7d9acba3e11eb778e4417803a8
#
_cell.length_a   1.000
_cell.length_b   1.000
_cell.length_c   1.000
_cell.angle_alpha   90.00
_cell.angle_beta   90.00
_cell.angle_gamma   90.00
#
_symmetry.space_group_name_H-M   'P 1'
#
loop_
_entity.id
_entity.type
_entity.pdbx_description
1 polymer ?
#
loop_
_entity_poly.entity_id
_entity_poly.type
_entity_poly.pdbx_seq_one_letter_code
_entity_poly.pdbx_strand_id
1 'polypeptide(L)' 'MLYKDNNQIYKVDSMGDLTLMLYQTSQARLPDQTLDSWMLGCADRVQALYGVAIDCHSPEIFAEQLVSLGLLYPLH' A
#
# COMPACT_ATOMS: atom_id res chain seq x y z
N MET A 1 -4.81 14.99 0.70
CA MET A 1 -5.57 13.89 1.33
C MET A 1 -4.73 13.27 2.42
N LEU A 2 -5.37 12.83 3.48
CA LEU A 2 -4.70 12.18 4.60
C LEU A 2 -5.23 10.75 4.76
N TYR A 3 -4.32 9.82 4.93
CA TYR A 3 -4.61 8.42 5.22
C TYR A 3 -3.77 7.96 6.39
N LYS A 4 -4.23 6.94 7.08
CA LYS A 4 -3.45 6.34 8.17
C LYS A 4 -3.49 4.82 8.13
N ASP A 5 -2.44 4.20 8.65
CA ASP A 5 -2.44 2.80 9.03
C ASP A 5 -2.20 2.70 10.54
N ASN A 6 -1.78 1.52 11.03
CA ASN A 6 -1.52 1.34 12.45
C ASN A 6 -0.26 2.03 12.95
N ASN A 7 0.60 2.50 12.06
CA ASN A 7 1.92 3.01 12.40
C ASN A 7 2.06 4.52 12.22
N GLN A 8 1.42 5.09 11.18
CA GLN A 8 1.66 6.50 10.87
C GLN A 8 0.55 7.07 9.98
N ILE A 9 0.61 8.39 9.79
CA ILE A 9 -0.29 9.15 8.93
C ILE A 9 0.47 9.52 7.66
N TYR A 10 -0.18 9.40 6.51
CA TYR A 10 0.37 9.72 5.20
C TYR A 10 -0.37 10.90 4.61
N LYS A 11 0.37 11.96 4.26
CA LYS A 11 -0.19 13.09 3.53
C LYS A 11 0.19 12.94 2.07
N VAL A 12 -0.81 12.78 1.20
CA VAL A 12 -0.60 12.47 -0.21
C VAL A 12 -1.54 13.29 -1.08
N ASP A 13 -1.18 13.43 -2.36
CA ASP A 13 -1.98 14.16 -3.34
C ASP A 13 -2.81 13.21 -4.22
N SER A 14 -2.45 11.94 -4.29
CA SER A 14 -3.14 10.94 -5.09
C SER A 14 -2.98 9.56 -4.48
N MET A 15 -3.76 8.59 -5.00
CA MET A 15 -3.65 7.19 -4.58
C MET A 15 -2.30 6.58 -5.00
N GLY A 16 -1.76 6.99 -6.15
CA GLY A 16 -0.43 6.58 -6.56
C GLY A 16 0.65 7.06 -5.60
N ASP A 17 0.54 8.30 -5.13
CA ASP A 17 1.44 8.85 -4.12
C ASP A 17 1.36 8.07 -2.82
N LEU A 18 0.16 7.62 -2.44
CA LEU A 18 -0.02 6.81 -1.23
C LEU A 18 0.78 5.51 -1.32
N THR A 19 0.70 4.81 -2.44
CA THR A 19 1.48 3.59 -2.66
C THR A 19 2.98 3.88 -2.60
N LEU A 20 3.42 4.97 -3.23
CA LEU A 20 4.83 5.35 -3.22
C LEU A 20 5.32 5.68 -1.80
N MET A 21 4.51 6.38 -1.01
CA MET A 21 4.84 6.68 0.38
C MET A 21 4.95 5.41 1.22
N LEU A 22 4.02 4.47 1.04
CA LEU A 22 4.07 3.18 1.72
C LEU A 22 5.36 2.44 1.38
N TYR A 23 5.73 2.43 0.11
CA TYR A 23 6.96 1.81 -0.35
C TYR A 23 8.20 2.46 0.27
N GLN A 24 8.27 3.80 0.26
CA GLN A 24 9.42 4.54 0.76
C GLN A 24 9.60 4.40 2.27
N THR A 25 8.51 4.25 3.02
CA THR A 25 8.54 4.17 4.47
C THR A 25 8.50 2.74 5.01
N SER A 26 8.40 1.75 4.13
CA SER A 26 8.32 0.34 4.53
C SER A 26 9.65 -0.14 5.12
N GLN A 27 9.60 -0.67 6.34
CA GLN A 27 10.76 -1.27 6.99
C GLN A 27 11.08 -2.65 6.43
N ALA A 28 10.10 -3.29 5.79
CA ALA A 28 10.27 -4.62 5.20
C ALA A 28 10.85 -4.58 3.79
N ARG A 29 11.04 -3.38 3.23
CA ARG A 29 11.58 -3.23 1.88
C ARG A 29 13.06 -3.56 1.84
N LEU A 30 13.45 -4.37 0.85
CA LEU A 30 14.87 -4.64 0.60
C LEU A 30 15.53 -3.43 -0.06
N PRO A 31 16.84 -3.20 0.16
CA PRO A 31 17.52 -2.00 -0.35
C PRO A 31 17.41 -1.80 -1.86
N ASP A 32 17.43 -2.88 -2.64
CA ASP A 32 17.39 -2.82 -4.10
C ASP A 32 16.03 -3.20 -4.68
N GLN A 33 15.00 -3.30 -3.84
CA GLN A 33 13.69 -3.75 -4.28
C GLN A 33 12.98 -2.66 -5.09
N THR A 34 12.46 -3.04 -6.26
CA THR A 34 11.66 -2.13 -7.08
C THR A 34 10.26 -1.96 -6.49
N LEU A 35 9.56 -0.90 -6.91
CA LEU A 35 8.18 -0.68 -6.50
C LEU A 35 7.28 -1.84 -6.89
N ASP A 36 7.41 -2.34 -8.12
CA ASP A 36 6.59 -3.47 -8.59
C ASP A 36 6.82 -4.72 -7.76
N SER A 37 8.07 -5.05 -7.49
CA SER A 37 8.41 -6.20 -6.67
C SER A 37 7.89 -6.05 -5.24
N TRP A 38 7.97 -4.85 -4.68
CA TRP A 38 7.45 -4.56 -3.35
C TRP A 38 5.93 -4.71 -3.28
N MET A 39 5.21 -4.21 -4.30
CA MET A 39 3.76 -4.35 -4.38
C MET A 39 3.34 -5.83 -4.46
N LEU A 40 4.03 -6.62 -5.27
CA LEU A 40 3.77 -8.06 -5.37
C LEU A 40 3.97 -8.76 -4.03
N GLY A 41 5.04 -8.43 -3.30
CA GLY A 41 5.29 -8.99 -1.98
C GLY A 41 4.21 -8.62 -0.98
N CYS A 42 3.72 -7.38 -1.02
CA CYS A 42 2.60 -6.94 -0.18
C CYS A 42 1.32 -7.67 -0.53
N ALA A 43 1.04 -7.85 -1.82
CA ALA A 43 -0.15 -8.58 -2.27
C ALA A 43 -0.13 -10.03 -1.82
N ASP A 44 1.03 -10.68 -1.86
CA ASP A 44 1.19 -12.04 -1.37
C ASP A 44 0.88 -12.14 0.12
N ARG A 45 1.36 -11.18 0.92
CA ARG A 45 1.08 -11.16 2.35
C ARG A 45 -0.41 -10.93 2.65
N VAL A 46 -1.04 -10.03 1.91
CA VAL A 46 -2.47 -9.77 2.08
C VAL A 46 -3.29 -11.01 1.74
N GLN A 47 -2.94 -11.69 0.65
CA GLN A 47 -3.61 -12.93 0.27
C GLN A 47 -3.44 -14.00 1.35
N ALA A 48 -2.24 -14.14 1.90
CA ALA A 48 -1.97 -15.12 2.95
C ALA A 48 -2.73 -14.82 4.24
N LEU A 49 -2.87 -13.53 4.59
CA LEU A 49 -3.49 -13.12 5.86
C LEU A 49 -5.01 -12.97 5.75
N TYR A 50 -5.52 -12.50 4.62
CA TYR A 50 -6.93 -12.15 4.47
C TYR A 50 -7.65 -12.96 3.41
N GLY A 51 -6.93 -13.77 2.64
CA GLY A 51 -7.53 -14.60 1.59
C GLY A 51 -8.03 -13.79 0.39
N VAL A 52 -7.53 -12.58 0.19
CA VAL A 52 -7.97 -11.68 -0.86
C VAL A 52 -6.83 -11.40 -1.82
N ALA A 53 -7.08 -11.56 -3.12
CA ALA A 53 -6.11 -11.21 -4.15
C ALA A 53 -6.14 -9.70 -4.40
N ILE A 54 -4.98 -9.07 -4.39
CA ILE A 54 -4.82 -7.64 -4.69
C ILE A 54 -4.19 -7.50 -6.07
N ASP A 55 -4.79 -6.63 -6.88
CA ASP A 55 -4.27 -6.30 -8.20
C ASP A 55 -3.10 -5.31 -8.05
N CYS A 56 -1.95 -5.67 -8.60
CA CYS A 56 -0.75 -4.84 -8.61
C CYS A 56 -0.52 -4.17 -9.96
N HIS A 57 -1.60 -3.98 -10.74
CA HIS A 57 -1.51 -3.46 -12.10
C HIS A 57 -1.02 -2.01 -12.12
N SER A 58 -1.40 -1.21 -11.15
CA SER A 58 -0.91 0.16 -11.01
C SER A 58 -0.83 0.55 -9.53
N PRO A 59 0.01 1.55 -9.19
CA PRO A 59 0.08 2.06 -7.82
C PRO A 59 -1.27 2.60 -7.32
N GLU A 60 -2.05 3.23 -8.19
CA GLU A 60 -3.36 3.78 -7.85
C GLU A 60 -4.33 2.67 -7.46
N ILE A 61 -4.44 1.64 -8.29
CA ILE A 61 -5.33 0.51 -8.04
C ILE A 61 -4.90 -0.24 -6.77
N PHE A 62 -3.61 -0.41 -6.57
CA PHE A 62 -3.07 -1.07 -5.39
C PHE A 62 -3.52 -0.34 -4.11
N ALA A 63 -3.34 0.98 -4.05
CA ALA A 63 -3.73 1.76 -2.88
C ALA A 63 -5.25 1.76 -2.65
N GLU A 64 -6.04 1.87 -3.70
CA GLU A 64 -7.50 1.82 -3.61
C GLU A 64 -7.98 0.52 -2.97
N GLN A 65 -7.38 -0.60 -3.34
CA GLN A 65 -7.73 -1.89 -2.76
C GLN A 65 -7.37 -1.97 -1.27
N LEU A 66 -6.23 -1.42 -0.87
CA LEU A 66 -5.85 -1.39 0.54
C LEU A 66 -6.85 -0.58 1.36
N VAL A 67 -7.32 0.54 0.82
CA VAL A 67 -8.36 1.34 1.48
C VAL A 67 -9.67 0.57 1.55
N SER A 68 -10.08 -0.08 0.47
CA SER A 68 -11.30 -0.87 0.42
C SER A 68 -11.31 -2.02 1.42
N LEU A 69 -10.15 -2.61 1.69
CA LEU A 69 -10.02 -3.70 2.65
C LEU A 69 -9.92 -3.22 4.10
N GLY A 70 -9.89 -1.91 4.33
CA GLY A 70 -9.75 -1.35 5.66
C GLY A 70 -8.35 -1.41 6.24
N LEU A 71 -7.34 -1.63 5.39
CA LEU A 71 -5.92 -1.63 5.81
C LEU A 71 -5.37 -0.21 5.90
N LEU A 72 -5.97 0.71 5.18
CA LEU A 72 -5.69 2.14 5.23
C LEU A 72 -7.00 2.87 5.44
N TYR A 73 -6.97 3.93 6.25
CA TYR A 73 -8.16 4.69 6.61
C TYR A 73 -8.01 6.13 6.14
N PRO A 74 -8.99 6.65 5.37
CA PRO A 74 -8.98 8.07 5.04
C PRO A 74 -9.28 8.90 6.29
N LEU A 75 -8.56 10.00 6.44
CA LEU A 75 -8.80 10.98 7.50
C LEU A 75 -9.47 12.22 6.88
N HIS A 76 -10.55 12.65 7.49
CA HIS A 76 -11.33 13.80 7.01
C HIS A 76 -11.16 15.01 7.90
#